data_c83067aeb90b2898d572156ca87a6dda
#
_entry.id   c83067aeb90b2898d572156ca87a6dda
#
_cell.length_a   1.000
_cell.length_b   1.000
_cell.length_c   1.000
_cell.angle_alpha   90.00
_cell.angle_beta   90.00
_cell.angle_gamma   90.00
#
_symmetry.space_group_name_H-M   'P 1'
#
loop_
_entity.id
_entity.type
_entity.pdbx_description
1 polymer ?
#
loop_
_entity_poly.entity_id
_entity_poly.type
_entity_poly.pdbx_seq_one_letter_code
_entity_poly.pdbx_strand_id
1 'polypeptide(L)'
;MKATFLVTALEPSANLHLKEVLKAFWAEFGEFELCGIYDENLCAEFEANLKQKSKENFSENSNAPQNLNSSKNSKLNFQQNLSENSRVLNSNKNLETNSQQALNSNANSQEFLNTNSQKTLNLNSAPNPQEPLILSDTPNLKGVKINKPLYSSHEFSAMGFVEVLPLIFKAKRAIKELVILALQRQNAQKPFDAVLCIDSPAFNIPFAKALNAAGVRSKKIYYILPQVWAWKKGRIPIIEANFDELASILPFDGQFFNKSTFVGHPLLDELKEFKDESDFETILSKEESKKTLSFLPGSRRSEIKRLMPVFRELALNFKGEKILCVPPFNLARLDELYGDTKGFKVVTNTPQALKKSDFAFICSGTATLEAALIGTPFILAYKAKAIDVFIARLFVRLKHIGLANIMCDFAGKSELNPEFLQNEVSAKNLFEAYRKFDFKEFFDKVSFLKNYLRFGSAKNVAKMLANKG
;
A
#
# COMPACT_ATOMS: atom_id res chain seq x y z
N MET A 1 -22.89 16.43 -12.85
CA MET A 1 -22.37 17.45 -11.89
C MET A 1 -20.97 17.01 -11.54
N LYS A 2 -19.97 17.86 -11.64
CA LYS A 2 -18.56 17.57 -11.39
C LYS A 2 -18.34 17.25 -9.92
N ALA A 3 -17.80 16.05 -9.61
CA ALA A 3 -17.50 15.64 -8.24
C ALA A 3 -16.30 16.43 -7.68
N THR A 4 -16.27 16.69 -6.37
CA THR A 4 -15.21 17.47 -5.73
C THR A 4 -14.64 16.74 -4.54
N PHE A 5 -13.30 16.54 -4.51
CA PHE A 5 -12.62 15.76 -3.47
C PHE A 5 -11.55 16.56 -2.75
N LEU A 6 -11.49 16.39 -1.42
CA LEU A 6 -10.37 16.79 -0.59
C LEU A 6 -9.56 15.53 -0.23
N VAL A 7 -8.28 15.51 -0.60
CA VAL A 7 -7.47 14.29 -0.48
C VAL A 7 -6.21 14.53 0.35
N THR A 8 -5.79 13.51 1.10
CA THR A 8 -4.51 13.47 1.79
C THR A 8 -3.76 12.19 1.45
N ALA A 9 -2.71 12.33 0.63
CA ALA A 9 -1.78 11.27 0.21
C ALA A 9 -0.35 11.73 0.48
N LEU A 10 0.17 11.46 1.69
CA LEU A 10 1.41 12.04 2.18
C LEU A 10 2.68 11.25 1.79
N GLU A 11 2.52 9.99 1.39
CA GLU A 11 3.63 9.10 1.06
C GLU A 11 3.64 8.74 -0.44
N PRO A 12 4.78 8.39 -1.03
CA PRO A 12 4.87 8.00 -2.45
C PRO A 12 3.91 6.85 -2.81
N SER A 13 3.78 5.84 -1.95
CA SER A 13 2.81 4.75 -2.14
C SER A 13 1.37 5.24 -2.14
N ALA A 14 1.02 6.14 -1.21
CA ALA A 14 -0.33 6.72 -1.15
C ALA A 14 -0.68 7.51 -2.43
N ASN A 15 0.30 8.20 -3.03
CA ASN A 15 0.11 8.89 -4.31
C ASN A 15 -0.10 7.93 -5.48
N LEU A 16 0.59 6.79 -5.50
CA LEU A 16 0.37 5.74 -6.49
C LEU A 16 -1.06 5.19 -6.38
N HIS A 17 -1.50 4.87 -5.16
CA HIS A 17 -2.86 4.40 -4.90
C HIS A 17 -3.91 5.45 -5.29
N LEU A 18 -3.68 6.72 -4.93
CA LEU A 18 -4.55 7.84 -5.33
C LEU A 18 -4.72 7.91 -6.85
N LYS A 19 -3.63 7.82 -7.58
CA LYS A 19 -3.61 7.87 -9.05
C LYS A 19 -4.50 6.78 -9.67
N GLU A 20 -4.42 5.56 -9.18
CA GLU A 20 -5.26 4.46 -9.68
C GLU A 20 -6.74 4.65 -9.30
N VAL A 21 -7.04 5.15 -8.09
CA VAL A 21 -8.42 5.50 -7.69
C VAL A 21 -9.00 6.59 -8.59
N LEU A 22 -8.24 7.66 -8.87
CA LEU A 22 -8.70 8.75 -9.74
C LEU A 22 -8.90 8.29 -11.20
N LYS A 23 -8.06 7.40 -11.72
CA LYS A 23 -8.26 6.78 -13.04
C LYS A 23 -9.55 5.96 -13.09
N ALA A 24 -9.78 5.14 -12.06
CA ALA A 24 -10.99 4.33 -11.95
C ALA A 24 -12.23 5.22 -11.82
N PHE A 25 -12.16 6.29 -11.00
CA PHE A 25 -13.25 7.24 -10.85
C PHE A 25 -13.58 7.93 -12.18
N TRP A 26 -12.59 8.46 -12.86
CA TRP A 26 -12.80 9.14 -14.14
C TRP A 26 -13.38 8.20 -15.20
N ALA A 27 -12.93 6.97 -15.25
CA ALA A 27 -13.42 5.99 -16.21
C ALA A 27 -14.88 5.57 -16.00
N GLU A 28 -15.35 5.50 -14.74
CA GLU A 28 -16.69 4.99 -14.39
C GLU A 28 -17.70 6.13 -14.13
N PHE A 29 -17.26 7.25 -13.53
CA PHE A 29 -18.14 8.33 -13.04
C PHE A 29 -17.91 9.68 -13.71
N GLY A 30 -16.81 9.85 -14.45
CA GLY A 30 -16.53 11.04 -15.23
C GLY A 30 -15.81 12.15 -14.46
N GLU A 31 -16.30 13.37 -14.58
CA GLU A 31 -15.59 14.59 -14.18
C GLU A 31 -15.41 14.75 -12.66
N PHE A 32 -14.21 15.23 -12.26
CA PHE A 32 -13.93 15.57 -10.87
C PHE A 32 -13.00 16.78 -10.71
N GLU A 33 -13.03 17.38 -9.51
CA GLU A 33 -12.07 18.37 -9.04
C GLU A 33 -11.35 17.83 -7.80
N LEU A 34 -10.02 17.95 -7.78
CA LEU A 34 -9.16 17.49 -6.69
C LEU A 34 -8.49 18.66 -5.98
N CYS A 35 -8.51 18.64 -4.64
CA CYS A 35 -7.79 19.55 -3.76
C CYS A 35 -7.13 18.75 -2.64
N GLY A 36 -6.07 19.27 -2.02
CA GLY A 36 -5.49 18.63 -0.82
C GLY A 36 -3.99 18.55 -0.79
N ILE A 37 -3.48 17.45 -0.23
CA ILE A 37 -2.06 17.11 -0.12
C ILE A 37 -1.78 15.89 -0.96
N TYR A 38 -0.94 16.03 -1.98
CA TYR A 38 -0.53 14.97 -2.89
C TYR A 38 0.74 15.38 -3.65
N ASP A 39 1.27 14.47 -4.48
CA ASP A 39 2.43 14.76 -5.31
C ASP A 39 2.09 15.84 -6.35
N GLU A 40 2.94 16.87 -6.44
CA GLU A 40 2.77 17.98 -7.40
C GLU A 40 2.80 17.53 -8.86
N ASN A 41 3.45 16.39 -9.16
CA ASN A 41 3.50 15.81 -10.49
C ASN A 41 2.25 15.01 -10.87
N LEU A 42 1.32 14.79 -9.94
CA LEU A 42 0.11 13.97 -10.18
C LEU A 42 -0.69 14.47 -11.40
N CYS A 43 -0.78 15.78 -11.58
CA CYS A 43 -1.49 16.39 -12.71
C CYS A 43 -0.82 16.00 -14.04
N ALA A 44 0.50 16.22 -14.15
CA ALA A 44 1.25 15.90 -15.38
C ALA A 44 1.22 14.39 -15.69
N GLU A 45 1.32 13.55 -14.68
CA GLU A 45 1.23 12.10 -14.82
C GLU A 45 -0.17 11.64 -15.24
N PHE A 46 -1.22 12.27 -14.74
CA PHE A 46 -2.60 11.98 -15.13
C PHE A 46 -2.84 12.38 -16.60
N GLU A 47 -2.32 13.54 -17.02
CA GLU A 47 -2.35 14.00 -18.42
C GLU A 47 -1.65 13.05 -19.39
N ALA A 48 -0.45 12.60 -19.03
CA ALA A 48 0.34 11.67 -19.85
C ALA A 48 -0.43 10.36 -20.09
N ASN A 49 -1.06 9.82 -19.06
CA ASN A 49 -1.88 8.60 -19.15
C ASN A 49 -3.11 8.78 -20.05
N LEU A 50 -3.77 9.96 -20.00
CA LEU A 50 -4.92 10.25 -20.86
C LEU A 50 -4.51 10.32 -22.35
N LYS A 51 -3.34 10.92 -22.65
CA LYS A 51 -2.80 11.01 -24.01
C LYS A 51 -2.40 9.64 -24.56
N GLN A 52 -1.90 8.75 -23.73
CA GLN A 52 -1.52 7.39 -24.12
C GLN A 52 -2.76 6.56 -24.48
N LYS A 53 -3.80 6.52 -23.63
CA LYS A 53 -5.05 5.82 -23.93
C LYS A 53 -5.76 6.33 -25.18
N SER A 54 -5.69 7.62 -25.47
CA SER A 54 -6.27 8.16 -26.72
C SER A 54 -5.52 7.69 -27.96
N LYS A 55 -4.23 7.44 -27.88
CA LYS A 55 -3.42 6.88 -29.00
C LYS A 55 -3.70 5.39 -29.21
N GLU A 56 -3.82 4.61 -28.12
CA GLU A 56 -4.13 3.18 -28.19
C GLU A 56 -5.51 2.93 -28.82
N ASN A 57 -6.54 3.68 -28.43
CA ASN A 57 -7.87 3.62 -29.05
C ASN A 57 -7.90 4.04 -30.54
N PHE A 58 -6.98 4.92 -30.96
CA PHE A 58 -6.86 5.29 -32.37
C PHE A 58 -6.15 4.20 -33.20
N SER A 59 -5.19 3.47 -32.61
CA SER A 59 -4.51 2.37 -33.29
C SER A 59 -5.36 1.10 -33.41
N GLU A 60 -6.23 0.82 -32.45
CA GLU A 60 -7.17 -0.31 -32.52
C GLU A 60 -8.27 -0.08 -33.57
N ASN A 61 -8.78 1.16 -33.73
CA ASN A 61 -9.77 1.48 -34.74
C ASN A 61 -9.23 1.55 -36.15
N SER A 62 -7.90 1.66 -36.34
CA SER A 62 -7.26 1.67 -37.66
C SER A 62 -6.94 0.27 -38.21
N ASN A 63 -7.04 -0.79 -37.43
CA ASN A 63 -6.75 -2.18 -37.77
C ASN A 63 -7.96 -3.11 -37.79
N ALA A 64 -9.19 -2.60 -37.89
CA ALA A 64 -10.37 -3.43 -38.04
C ALA A 64 -10.49 -3.90 -39.51
N PRO A 65 -10.35 -5.19 -39.82
CA PRO A 65 -10.71 -5.69 -41.13
C PRO A 65 -12.23 -5.70 -41.26
N GLN A 66 -12.71 -5.05 -42.32
CA GLN A 66 -14.10 -5.21 -42.76
C GLN A 66 -14.35 -6.70 -43.13
N ASN A 67 -14.99 -7.44 -42.25
CA ASN A 67 -15.70 -8.64 -42.67
C ASN A 67 -16.93 -8.82 -41.78
N LEU A 68 -18.07 -8.65 -42.44
CA LEU A 68 -19.42 -8.96 -41.97
C LEU A 68 -19.63 -10.49 -41.90
N ASN A 69 -20.47 -10.86 -40.94
CA ASN A 69 -21.24 -12.12 -40.79
C ASN A 69 -20.57 -13.26 -40.02
N SER A 70 -21.04 -13.44 -38.79
CA SER A 70 -21.86 -14.59 -38.37
C SER A 70 -21.95 -14.66 -36.85
N SER A 71 -23.14 -14.39 -36.39
CA SER A 71 -24.05 -15.19 -35.58
C SER A 71 -23.60 -15.66 -34.21
N LYS A 72 -24.36 -15.13 -33.22
CA LYS A 72 -25.03 -15.87 -32.12
C LYS A 72 -24.32 -17.14 -31.61
N ASN A 73 -23.72 -17.05 -30.43
CA ASN A 73 -23.89 -17.99 -29.30
C ASN A 73 -22.78 -17.82 -28.27
N SER A 74 -23.01 -17.04 -27.25
CA SER A 74 -22.32 -17.18 -25.94
C SER A 74 -23.03 -16.35 -24.85
N LYS A 75 -24.32 -16.64 -24.65
CA LYS A 75 -25.03 -16.26 -23.44
C LYS A 75 -25.64 -17.55 -22.87
N LEU A 76 -24.83 -18.31 -22.14
CA LEU A 76 -25.26 -19.38 -21.22
C LEU A 76 -23.98 -19.97 -20.60
N ASN A 77 -23.55 -19.47 -19.46
CA ASN A 77 -22.74 -20.19 -18.46
C ASN A 77 -22.23 -19.24 -17.36
N PHE A 78 -23.12 -18.40 -16.82
CA PHE A 78 -22.74 -17.53 -15.67
C PHE A 78 -23.72 -17.60 -14.48
N GLN A 79 -24.58 -18.60 -14.43
CA GLN A 79 -25.60 -18.68 -13.37
C GLN A 79 -25.61 -19.96 -12.52
N GLN A 80 -24.58 -20.80 -12.57
CA GLN A 80 -24.55 -22.04 -11.78
C GLN A 80 -23.54 -22.12 -10.62
N ASN A 81 -22.78 -21.09 -10.32
CA ASN A 81 -21.78 -21.14 -9.21
C ASN A 81 -22.12 -20.27 -7.99
N LEU A 82 -23.38 -19.92 -7.77
CA LEU A 82 -23.81 -19.08 -6.62
C LEU A 82 -24.57 -19.84 -5.52
N SER A 83 -24.72 -21.16 -5.59
CA SER A 83 -25.55 -21.90 -4.63
C SER A 83 -24.81 -22.82 -3.65
N GLU A 84 -23.50 -22.95 -3.70
CA GLU A 84 -22.76 -23.88 -2.81
C GLU A 84 -21.96 -23.24 -1.66
N ASN A 85 -21.80 -21.92 -1.60
CA ASN A 85 -20.99 -21.26 -0.57
C ASN A 85 -21.76 -20.76 0.67
N SER A 86 -23.01 -21.14 0.86
CA SER A 86 -23.83 -20.67 1.99
C SER A 86 -23.91 -21.63 3.18
N ARG A 87 -23.20 -22.75 3.19
CA ARG A 87 -23.34 -23.80 4.23
C ARG A 87 -22.15 -24.00 5.18
N VAL A 88 -21.10 -23.18 5.14
CA VAL A 88 -19.89 -23.37 5.99
C VAL A 88 -19.72 -22.33 7.09
N LEU A 89 -20.67 -21.43 7.33
CA LEU A 89 -20.54 -20.31 8.28
C LEU A 89 -21.25 -20.49 9.64
N ASN A 90 -21.62 -21.73 10.03
CA ASN A 90 -22.34 -21.93 11.30
C ASN A 90 -21.72 -22.92 12.28
N SER A 91 -20.41 -23.06 12.37
CA SER A 91 -19.80 -23.95 13.36
C SER A 91 -18.54 -23.39 14.00
N ASN A 92 -18.56 -22.18 14.57
CA ASN A 92 -17.53 -21.74 15.52
C ASN A 92 -18.07 -20.67 16.49
N LYS A 93 -19.06 -21.08 17.29
CA LYS A 93 -19.39 -20.42 18.56
C LYS A 93 -19.13 -21.44 19.65
N ASN A 94 -17.92 -21.46 20.21
CA ASN A 94 -17.58 -21.96 21.53
C ASN A 94 -16.05 -21.96 21.69
N LEU A 95 -15.49 -20.79 22.04
CA LEU A 95 -14.15 -20.67 22.63
C LEU A 95 -13.98 -19.21 23.18
N GLU A 96 -14.93 -18.82 24.02
CA GLU A 96 -14.75 -17.66 24.93
C GLU A 96 -14.90 -18.18 26.34
N THR A 97 -13.80 -18.44 27.01
CA THR A 97 -13.60 -18.36 28.48
C THR A 97 -12.20 -18.84 28.75
N ASN A 98 -11.26 -17.93 28.93
CA ASN A 98 -10.07 -18.00 29.78
C ASN A 98 -8.96 -17.04 29.29
N SER A 99 -9.10 -15.74 29.52
CA SER A 99 -7.94 -14.83 29.52
C SER A 99 -8.26 -13.48 30.18
N GLN A 100 -8.74 -13.51 31.40
CA GLN A 100 -8.95 -12.29 32.22
C GLN A 100 -8.01 -12.16 33.42
N GLN A 101 -6.83 -12.75 33.41
CA GLN A 101 -5.91 -12.65 34.56
C GLN A 101 -4.45 -12.33 34.26
N ALA A 102 -4.16 -11.46 33.29
CA ALA A 102 -2.78 -10.99 33.09
C ALA A 102 -2.69 -9.54 32.54
N LEU A 103 -3.38 -8.59 33.18
CA LEU A 103 -3.34 -7.17 32.80
C LEU A 103 -3.22 -6.26 34.03
N ASN A 104 -2.16 -6.42 34.83
CA ASN A 104 -1.78 -5.42 35.83
C ASN A 104 -0.27 -5.46 36.08
N SER A 105 0.52 -4.95 35.14
CA SER A 105 1.86 -4.43 35.39
C SER A 105 2.42 -3.85 34.10
N ASN A 106 2.24 -2.54 33.85
CA ASN A 106 3.12 -1.66 33.10
C ASN A 106 2.48 -0.26 32.95
N ALA A 107 2.43 0.44 34.08
CA ALA A 107 1.91 1.80 34.15
C ALA A 107 3.05 2.84 34.26
N ASN A 108 4.07 2.81 33.41
CA ASN A 108 5.13 3.85 33.52
C ASN A 108 5.72 4.33 32.18
N SER A 109 5.00 4.21 31.07
CA SER A 109 5.41 4.83 29.79
C SER A 109 4.32 5.70 29.14
N GLN A 110 3.28 6.05 29.89
CA GLN A 110 2.17 6.88 29.38
C GLN A 110 2.26 8.37 29.74
N GLU A 111 3.18 8.78 30.57
CA GLU A 111 3.19 10.17 31.06
C GLU A 111 3.73 11.22 30.08
N PHE A 112 4.42 10.84 29.02
CA PHE A 112 4.98 11.84 28.08
C PHE A 112 4.06 12.22 26.89
N LEU A 113 2.93 11.57 26.71
CA LEU A 113 2.00 11.85 25.60
C LEU A 113 0.60 12.34 26.01
N ASN A 114 0.26 12.33 27.32
CA ASN A 114 -1.10 12.65 27.77
C ASN A 114 -1.30 14.09 28.29
N THR A 115 -0.28 14.92 28.36
CA THR A 115 -0.41 16.26 28.96
C THR A 115 -0.85 17.38 28.01
N ASN A 116 -1.24 17.07 26.76
CA ASN A 116 -1.69 18.12 25.82
C ASN A 116 -3.00 17.84 25.07
N SER A 117 -3.85 16.94 25.53
CA SER A 117 -5.06 16.56 24.78
C SER A 117 -6.32 17.37 25.12
N GLN A 118 -6.26 18.40 25.94
CA GLN A 118 -7.42 19.22 26.32
C GLN A 118 -7.26 20.72 26.08
N LYS A 119 -6.28 21.17 25.31
CA LYS A 119 -6.36 22.53 24.76
C LYS A 119 -7.19 22.49 23.49
N THR A 120 -8.47 22.82 23.64
CA THR A 120 -9.35 23.29 22.57
C THR A 120 -8.54 24.19 21.65
N LEU A 121 -8.48 23.85 20.34
CA LEU A 121 -7.91 24.72 19.32
C LEU A 121 -8.64 26.06 19.40
N ASN A 122 -7.97 27.06 19.96
CA ASN A 122 -8.51 28.41 20.04
C ASN A 122 -8.49 28.99 18.63
N LEU A 123 -9.64 28.91 17.93
CA LEU A 123 -9.84 29.40 16.56
C LEU A 123 -9.72 30.93 16.45
N ASN A 124 -9.60 31.65 17.58
CA ASN A 124 -9.58 33.11 17.64
C ASN A 124 -8.22 33.76 17.28
N SER A 125 -7.18 32.99 16.96
CA SER A 125 -5.92 33.51 16.43
C SER A 125 -5.72 33.14 14.94
N ALA A 126 -6.77 33.09 14.16
CA ALA A 126 -6.71 32.92 12.72
C ALA A 126 -6.22 34.22 12.05
N PRO A 127 -5.34 34.17 11.05
CA PRO A 127 -5.18 35.27 10.13
C PRO A 127 -6.53 35.58 9.49
N ASN A 128 -6.79 36.85 9.24
CA ASN A 128 -8.02 37.42 8.73
C ASN A 128 -8.76 36.53 7.71
N PRO A 129 -10.04 36.14 7.93
CA PRO A 129 -10.77 35.20 7.05
C PRO A 129 -11.10 35.76 5.66
N GLN A 130 -10.62 36.93 5.29
CA GLN A 130 -11.05 37.65 4.08
C GLN A 130 -10.19 37.40 2.83
N GLU A 131 -9.05 36.73 2.93
CA GLU A 131 -8.34 36.29 1.71
C GLU A 131 -8.74 34.86 1.36
N PRO A 132 -9.45 34.64 0.23
CA PRO A 132 -9.70 33.29 -0.24
C PRO A 132 -8.36 32.65 -0.58
N LEU A 133 -8.13 31.40 -0.10
CA LEU A 133 -7.01 30.57 -0.56
C LEU A 133 -7.14 30.41 -2.08
N ILE A 134 -6.36 31.18 -2.84
CA ILE A 134 -6.38 31.18 -4.29
C ILE A 134 -5.71 29.88 -4.75
N LEU A 135 -6.53 28.91 -5.10
CA LEU A 135 -6.07 27.72 -5.83
C LEU A 135 -5.77 28.19 -7.27
N SER A 136 -4.49 28.20 -7.66
CA SER A 136 -4.07 28.58 -9.02
C SER A 136 -4.76 27.69 -10.06
N ASP A 137 -5.26 28.31 -11.14
CA ASP A 137 -5.93 27.61 -12.24
C ASP A 137 -4.96 26.64 -12.93
N THR A 138 -5.30 25.36 -12.90
CA THR A 138 -4.64 24.31 -13.67
C THR A 138 -5.46 23.99 -14.92
N PRO A 139 -4.82 23.51 -16.01
CA PRO A 139 -5.54 23.23 -17.25
C PRO A 139 -6.67 22.23 -17.06
N ASN A 140 -7.82 22.49 -17.67
CA ASN A 140 -9.00 21.65 -17.59
C ASN A 140 -8.89 20.49 -18.58
N LEU A 141 -8.58 19.30 -18.09
CA LEU A 141 -8.41 18.07 -18.86
C LEU A 141 -9.74 17.34 -19.02
N LYS A 142 -10.46 17.54 -20.12
CA LYS A 142 -11.73 16.83 -20.40
C LYS A 142 -12.63 16.69 -19.16
N GLY A 143 -12.86 17.81 -18.43
CA GLY A 143 -13.67 17.84 -17.23
C GLY A 143 -12.95 17.50 -15.91
N VAL A 144 -11.70 17.05 -15.95
CA VAL A 144 -10.86 16.81 -14.76
C VAL A 144 -10.11 18.08 -14.39
N LYS A 145 -10.20 18.50 -13.12
CA LYS A 145 -9.44 19.61 -12.57
C LYS A 145 -8.64 19.11 -11.35
N ILE A 146 -7.33 18.99 -11.50
CA ILE A 146 -6.40 18.72 -10.41
C ILE A 146 -5.75 20.05 -10.04
N ASN A 147 -6.15 20.63 -8.92
CA ASN A 147 -5.59 21.90 -8.45
C ASN A 147 -4.14 21.71 -8.01
N LYS A 148 -3.36 22.78 -7.93
CA LYS A 148 -2.06 22.72 -7.26
C LYS A 148 -2.26 22.24 -5.83
N PRO A 149 -1.50 21.24 -5.33
CA PRO A 149 -1.66 20.77 -3.97
C PRO A 149 -1.39 21.90 -2.97
N LEU A 150 -2.12 21.94 -1.87
CA LEU A 150 -1.89 22.90 -0.80
C LEU A 150 -0.51 22.73 -0.17
N TYR A 151 -0.06 21.48 -0.11
CA TYR A 151 1.30 21.05 0.22
C TYR A 151 1.66 19.88 -0.70
N SER A 152 2.92 19.84 -1.16
CA SER A 152 3.45 18.66 -1.82
C SER A 152 3.64 17.52 -0.80
N SER A 153 3.32 16.29 -1.19
CA SER A 153 3.54 15.11 -0.35
C SER A 153 5.01 14.96 0.09
N HIS A 154 5.95 15.37 -0.75
CA HIS A 154 7.39 15.37 -0.44
C HIS A 154 7.74 16.18 0.80
N GLU A 155 6.95 17.19 1.13
CA GLU A 155 7.16 18.04 2.30
C GLU A 155 6.88 17.34 3.63
N PHE A 156 6.25 16.16 3.62
CA PHE A 156 5.95 15.34 4.79
C PHE A 156 6.82 14.08 4.90
N SER A 157 7.74 13.87 3.95
CA SER A 157 8.67 12.74 3.95
C SER A 157 9.88 13.06 4.83
N ALA A 158 9.91 12.58 6.08
CA ALA A 158 11.05 12.74 6.98
C ALA A 158 11.98 11.53 6.90
N MET A 159 13.28 11.79 6.69
CA MET A 159 14.32 10.75 6.63
C MET A 159 15.09 10.52 7.94
N GLY A 160 14.78 11.23 9.04
CA GLY A 160 15.56 11.13 10.28
C GLY A 160 14.85 11.64 11.52
N PHE A 161 15.33 11.21 12.70
CA PHE A 161 14.75 11.55 14.01
C PHE A 161 14.78 13.06 14.33
N VAL A 162 15.78 13.78 13.85
CA VAL A 162 15.96 15.24 14.11
C VAL A 162 14.93 16.08 13.35
N GLU A 163 14.38 15.55 12.23
CA GLU A 163 13.44 16.25 11.37
C GLU A 163 11.96 16.08 11.81
N VAL A 164 11.71 15.28 12.84
CA VAL A 164 10.33 14.93 13.28
C VAL A 164 9.63 16.11 13.93
N LEU A 165 10.34 16.92 14.76
CA LEU A 165 9.70 18.05 15.45
C LEU A 165 9.17 19.14 14.51
N PRO A 166 9.97 19.67 13.55
CA PRO A 166 9.47 20.60 12.55
C PRO A 166 8.29 20.04 11.74
N LEU A 167 8.31 18.74 11.44
CA LEU A 167 7.27 18.06 10.69
C LEU A 167 5.94 18.03 11.46
N ILE A 168 5.96 17.87 12.79
CA ILE A 168 4.76 17.91 13.62
C ILE A 168 4.08 19.30 13.54
N PHE A 169 4.86 20.39 13.63
CA PHE A 169 4.30 21.73 13.51
C PHE A 169 3.74 22.00 12.12
N LYS A 170 4.44 21.55 11.08
CA LYS A 170 3.97 21.63 9.70
C LYS A 170 2.68 20.83 9.49
N ALA A 171 2.60 19.60 10.01
CA ALA A 171 1.41 18.79 9.94
C ALA A 171 0.20 19.45 10.63
N LYS A 172 0.39 20.04 11.84
CA LYS A 172 -0.66 20.78 12.53
C LYS A 172 -1.14 21.99 11.74
N ARG A 173 -0.21 22.72 11.13
CA ARG A 173 -0.53 23.87 10.27
C ARG A 173 -1.32 23.43 9.05
N ALA A 174 -0.86 22.38 8.34
CA ALA A 174 -1.54 21.83 7.17
C ALA A 174 -2.95 21.34 7.49
N ILE A 175 -3.14 20.64 8.63
CA ILE A 175 -4.47 20.23 9.12
C ILE A 175 -5.39 21.45 9.29
N LYS A 176 -4.89 22.52 9.94
CA LYS A 176 -5.66 23.74 10.14
C LYS A 176 -6.09 24.37 8.80
N GLU A 177 -5.16 24.47 7.85
CA GLU A 177 -5.44 25.08 6.53
C GLU A 177 -6.41 24.23 5.70
N LEU A 178 -6.31 22.89 5.72
CA LEU A 178 -7.26 21.99 5.07
C LEU A 178 -8.67 22.09 5.67
N VAL A 179 -8.78 22.22 7.00
CA VAL A 179 -10.08 22.44 7.67
C VAL A 179 -10.68 23.79 7.28
N ILE A 180 -9.87 24.85 7.23
CA ILE A 180 -10.33 26.18 6.77
C ILE A 180 -10.84 26.09 5.33
N LEU A 181 -10.10 25.46 4.43
CA LEU A 181 -10.51 25.25 3.05
C LEU A 181 -11.86 24.51 2.95
N ALA A 182 -12.03 23.43 3.73
CA ALA A 182 -13.28 22.67 3.74
C ALA A 182 -14.47 23.51 4.24
N LEU A 183 -14.27 24.31 5.31
CA LEU A 183 -15.29 25.21 5.83
C LEU A 183 -15.64 26.35 4.85
N GLN A 184 -14.65 26.97 4.22
CA GLN A 184 -14.87 28.01 3.22
C GLN A 184 -15.75 27.51 2.06
N ARG A 185 -15.47 26.30 1.55
CA ARG A 185 -16.28 25.68 0.51
C ARG A 185 -17.69 25.33 1.01
N GLN A 186 -17.81 24.80 2.21
CA GLN A 186 -19.11 24.49 2.81
C GLN A 186 -19.97 25.76 2.99
N ASN A 187 -19.39 26.85 3.49
CA ASN A 187 -20.08 28.14 3.67
C ASN A 187 -20.47 28.76 2.34
N ALA A 188 -19.68 28.56 1.28
CA ALA A 188 -20.00 28.98 -0.08
C ALA A 188 -21.04 28.07 -0.78
N GLN A 189 -21.69 27.15 -0.08
CA GLN A 189 -22.66 26.18 -0.60
C GLN A 189 -22.07 25.23 -1.69
N LYS A 190 -20.76 25.00 -1.65
CA LYS A 190 -20.02 24.12 -2.55
C LYS A 190 -19.11 23.16 -1.76
N PRO A 191 -19.65 22.37 -0.79
CA PRO A 191 -18.85 21.47 0.02
C PRO A 191 -18.12 20.45 -0.88
N PHE A 192 -17.07 19.85 -0.37
CA PHE A 192 -16.50 18.66 -0.99
C PHE A 192 -17.50 17.50 -0.90
N ASP A 193 -17.68 16.77 -1.99
CA ASP A 193 -18.51 15.54 -1.99
C ASP A 193 -17.92 14.47 -1.07
N ALA A 194 -16.57 14.35 -1.04
CA ALA A 194 -15.87 13.46 -0.12
C ALA A 194 -14.49 13.98 0.28
N VAL A 195 -14.04 13.54 1.45
CA VAL A 195 -12.65 13.63 1.95
C VAL A 195 -12.06 12.24 1.92
N LEU A 196 -11.00 12.02 1.13
CA LEU A 196 -10.29 10.75 1.03
C LEU A 196 -8.95 10.85 1.77
N CYS A 197 -8.82 10.11 2.86
CA CYS A 197 -7.59 9.97 3.62
C CYS A 197 -6.92 8.65 3.26
N ILE A 198 -5.66 8.68 2.80
CA ILE A 198 -4.93 7.48 2.39
C ILE A 198 -3.78 7.23 3.36
N ASP A 199 -3.77 6.05 4.01
CA ASP A 199 -2.71 5.63 4.95
C ASP A 199 -2.37 6.70 6.02
N SER A 200 -1.10 6.89 6.38
CA SER A 200 -0.55 7.96 7.25
C SER A 200 -1.40 8.28 8.49
N PRO A 201 -1.61 7.32 9.41
CA PRO A 201 -2.53 7.47 10.56
C PRO A 201 -2.13 8.61 11.53
N ALA A 202 -0.85 8.98 11.57
CA ALA A 202 -0.37 10.07 12.40
C ALA A 202 -0.88 11.45 11.94
N PHE A 203 -1.22 11.58 10.66
CA PHE A 203 -1.81 12.78 10.07
C PHE A 203 -3.33 12.65 9.93
N ASN A 204 -3.80 11.56 9.35
CA ASN A 204 -5.19 11.41 8.93
C ASN A 204 -6.19 11.27 10.08
N ILE A 205 -5.80 10.63 11.20
CA ILE A 205 -6.67 10.54 12.38
C ILE A 205 -6.88 11.93 13.03
N PRO A 206 -5.83 12.72 13.35
CA PRO A 206 -6.01 14.11 13.80
C PRO A 206 -6.76 15.00 12.81
N PHE A 207 -6.56 14.82 11.51
CA PHE A 207 -7.26 15.60 10.48
C PHE A 207 -8.77 15.32 10.48
N ALA A 208 -9.19 14.05 10.47
CA ALA A 208 -10.61 13.69 10.54
C ALA A 208 -11.28 14.21 11.82
N LYS A 209 -10.60 14.12 12.98
CA LYS A 209 -11.07 14.71 14.23
C LYS A 209 -11.27 16.22 14.13
N ALA A 210 -10.33 16.92 13.49
CA ALA A 210 -10.42 18.36 13.32
C ALA A 210 -11.56 18.78 12.37
N LEU A 211 -11.80 18.02 11.28
CA LEU A 211 -12.94 18.22 10.39
C LEU A 211 -14.27 18.06 11.13
N ASN A 212 -14.43 17.01 11.93
CA ASN A 212 -15.64 16.77 12.71
C ASN A 212 -15.86 17.85 13.76
N ALA A 213 -14.81 18.23 14.51
CA ALA A 213 -14.88 19.29 15.51
C ALA A 213 -15.27 20.66 14.90
N ALA A 214 -14.89 20.91 13.65
CA ALA A 214 -15.24 22.11 12.92
C ALA A 214 -16.63 22.05 12.24
N GLY A 215 -17.35 20.93 12.31
CA GLY A 215 -18.68 20.76 11.70
C GLY A 215 -18.66 20.60 10.18
N VAL A 216 -17.55 20.11 9.62
CA VAL A 216 -17.46 19.78 8.18
C VAL A 216 -18.30 18.54 7.89
N ARG A 217 -19.28 18.69 6.98
CA ARG A 217 -20.28 17.66 6.66
C ARG A 217 -19.87 16.71 5.57
N SER A 218 -18.81 17.02 4.82
CA SER A 218 -18.29 16.14 3.75
C SER A 218 -18.03 14.73 4.27
N LYS A 219 -18.43 13.72 3.50
CA LYS A 219 -18.19 12.31 3.80
C LYS A 219 -16.69 12.02 3.92
N LYS A 220 -16.26 11.37 4.98
CA LYS A 220 -14.86 11.05 5.29
C LYS A 220 -14.60 9.57 5.06
N ILE A 221 -13.73 9.23 4.10
CA ILE A 221 -13.34 7.87 3.75
C ILE A 221 -11.87 7.68 4.15
N TYR A 222 -11.59 6.59 4.88
CA TYR A 222 -10.22 6.21 5.19
C TYR A 222 -9.84 4.97 4.38
N TYR A 223 -8.89 5.13 3.48
CA TYR A 223 -8.37 4.07 2.63
C TYR A 223 -6.98 3.64 3.11
N ILE A 224 -6.72 2.33 3.17
CA ILE A 224 -5.51 1.71 3.75
C ILE A 224 -5.44 1.96 5.26
N LEU A 225 -6.18 1.15 5.99
CA LEU A 225 -6.30 1.26 7.43
C LEU A 225 -4.99 0.93 8.14
N PRO A 226 -4.72 1.54 9.31
CA PRO A 226 -3.53 1.21 10.08
C PRO A 226 -3.59 -0.22 10.60
N GLN A 227 -2.44 -0.87 10.68
CA GLN A 227 -2.27 -2.26 11.10
C GLN A 227 -2.52 -2.42 12.62
N VAL A 228 -3.76 -2.22 13.07
CA VAL A 228 -4.17 -2.31 14.48
C VAL A 228 -4.05 -3.73 15.03
N TRP A 229 -4.09 -4.73 14.18
CA TRP A 229 -3.86 -6.13 14.51
C TRP A 229 -2.42 -6.40 15.02
N ALA A 230 -1.46 -5.61 14.58
CA ALA A 230 -0.07 -5.68 15.03
C ALA A 230 0.17 -4.83 16.29
N TRP A 231 -0.36 -3.61 16.34
CA TRP A 231 -0.09 -2.66 17.42
C TRP A 231 -1.14 -1.53 17.50
N LYS A 232 -1.22 -0.85 18.66
CA LYS A 232 -2.10 0.32 18.87
C LYS A 232 -3.60 0.04 18.61
N LYS A 233 -4.13 -1.06 19.10
CA LYS A 233 -5.57 -1.39 19.04
C LYS A 233 -6.48 -0.26 19.57
N GLY A 234 -6.02 0.58 20.49
CA GLY A 234 -6.75 1.75 20.98
C GLY A 234 -7.09 2.82 19.94
N ARG A 235 -6.56 2.72 18.72
CA ARG A 235 -6.94 3.59 17.60
C ARG A 235 -8.30 3.22 16.99
N ILE A 236 -8.75 1.98 17.14
CA ILE A 236 -10.00 1.47 16.53
C ILE A 236 -11.19 2.38 16.84
N PRO A 237 -11.58 2.63 18.12
CA PRO A 237 -12.73 3.46 18.42
C PRO A 237 -12.58 4.90 17.93
N ILE A 238 -11.35 5.42 17.89
CA ILE A 238 -11.08 6.77 17.39
C ILE A 238 -11.32 6.85 15.89
N ILE A 239 -10.90 5.84 15.14
CA ILE A 239 -11.07 5.77 13.69
C ILE A 239 -12.57 5.61 13.37
N GLU A 240 -13.23 4.65 13.99
CA GLU A 240 -14.67 4.40 13.76
C GLU A 240 -15.57 5.60 14.11
N ALA A 241 -15.16 6.41 15.09
CA ALA A 241 -15.91 7.62 15.47
C ALA A 241 -15.69 8.81 14.52
N ASN A 242 -14.62 8.82 13.74
CA ASN A 242 -14.25 10.01 12.97
C ASN A 242 -14.29 9.83 11.45
N PHE A 243 -14.50 8.62 10.95
CA PHE A 243 -14.67 8.34 9.53
C PHE A 243 -16.05 7.72 9.27
N ASP A 244 -16.64 8.07 8.14
CA ASP A 244 -17.94 7.57 7.73
C ASP A 244 -17.81 6.18 7.07
N GLU A 245 -16.75 5.98 6.28
CA GLU A 245 -16.41 4.70 5.63
C GLU A 245 -14.94 4.35 5.81
N LEU A 246 -14.67 3.05 6.00
CA LEU A 246 -13.33 2.48 6.16
C LEU A 246 -13.06 1.48 5.03
N ALA A 247 -12.22 1.87 4.08
CA ALA A 247 -11.83 1.05 2.94
C ALA A 247 -10.58 0.22 3.28
N SER A 248 -10.80 -1.02 3.70
CA SER A 248 -9.75 -1.96 4.09
C SER A 248 -9.14 -2.66 2.87
N ILE A 249 -7.82 -2.84 2.90
CA ILE A 249 -7.07 -3.62 1.91
C ILE A 249 -6.72 -5.03 2.38
N LEU A 250 -7.03 -5.36 3.64
CA LEU A 250 -6.75 -6.67 4.23
C LEU A 250 -8.07 -7.38 4.51
N PRO A 251 -8.26 -8.63 4.03
CA PRO A 251 -9.53 -9.36 4.16
C PRO A 251 -9.95 -9.60 5.62
N PHE A 252 -8.98 -9.62 6.53
CA PHE A 252 -9.22 -9.89 7.96
C PHE A 252 -9.43 -8.64 8.81
N ASP A 253 -9.32 -7.42 8.26
CA ASP A 253 -9.53 -6.18 9.03
C ASP A 253 -10.94 -6.06 9.61
N GLY A 254 -11.94 -6.71 8.99
CA GLY A 254 -13.30 -6.81 9.53
C GLY A 254 -13.42 -7.50 10.90
N GLN A 255 -12.36 -8.21 11.34
CA GLN A 255 -12.28 -8.75 12.69
C GLN A 255 -11.95 -7.68 13.75
N PHE A 256 -11.46 -6.52 13.31
CA PHE A 256 -11.01 -5.41 14.16
C PHE A 256 -11.87 -4.15 13.99
N PHE A 257 -12.35 -3.88 12.79
CA PHE A 257 -13.15 -2.70 12.48
C PHE A 257 -14.57 -3.12 12.06
N ASN A 258 -15.57 -2.71 12.82
CA ASN A 258 -16.98 -3.05 12.54
C ASN A 258 -17.53 -2.37 11.28
N LYS A 259 -16.99 -1.20 10.92
CA LYS A 259 -17.42 -0.40 9.76
C LYS A 259 -16.57 -0.63 8.50
N SER A 260 -15.58 -1.53 8.54
CA SER A 260 -14.69 -1.70 7.39
C SER A 260 -15.33 -2.49 6.28
N THR A 261 -15.07 -2.02 5.06
CA THR A 261 -15.38 -2.74 3.82
C THR A 261 -14.09 -3.16 3.16
N PHE A 262 -13.92 -4.45 2.92
CA PHE A 262 -12.77 -4.95 2.18
C PHE A 262 -12.92 -4.60 0.70
N VAL A 263 -12.03 -3.74 0.20
CA VAL A 263 -12.07 -3.21 -1.17
C VAL A 263 -11.18 -3.94 -2.15
N GLY A 264 -10.38 -4.91 -1.70
CA GLY A 264 -9.30 -5.54 -2.48
C GLY A 264 -7.95 -4.90 -2.16
N HIS A 265 -6.87 -5.49 -2.69
CA HIS A 265 -5.52 -5.02 -2.40
C HIS A 265 -4.93 -4.19 -3.55
N PRO A 266 -4.47 -2.94 -3.31
CA PRO A 266 -4.03 -2.03 -4.38
C PRO A 266 -2.85 -2.55 -5.20
N LEU A 267 -1.92 -3.30 -4.62
CA LEU A 267 -0.80 -3.88 -5.36
C LEU A 267 -1.25 -4.79 -6.51
N LEU A 268 -2.40 -5.47 -6.40
CA LEU A 268 -2.93 -6.27 -7.50
C LEU A 268 -3.39 -5.42 -8.68
N ASP A 269 -3.91 -4.21 -8.42
CA ASP A 269 -4.32 -3.28 -9.46
C ASP A 269 -3.11 -2.55 -10.10
N GLU A 270 -2.02 -2.38 -9.34
CA GLU A 270 -0.81 -1.65 -9.73
C GLU A 270 0.20 -2.52 -10.48
N LEU A 271 0.31 -3.80 -10.10
CA LEU A 271 1.15 -4.76 -10.77
C LEU A 271 0.54 -5.12 -12.13
N LYS A 272 1.35 -4.99 -13.19
CA LYS A 272 0.90 -5.22 -14.58
C LYS A 272 1.22 -6.61 -15.09
N GLU A 273 2.21 -7.27 -14.49
CA GLU A 273 2.73 -8.54 -14.97
C GLU A 273 2.78 -9.55 -13.82
N PHE A 274 2.21 -10.71 -14.05
CA PHE A 274 2.17 -11.83 -13.11
C PHE A 274 2.74 -13.06 -13.79
N LYS A 275 3.37 -13.95 -13.04
CA LYS A 275 3.75 -15.26 -13.54
C LYS A 275 2.49 -16.14 -13.67
N ASP A 276 2.44 -16.88 -14.76
CA ASP A 276 1.41 -17.87 -15.06
C ASP A 276 1.96 -19.31 -14.92
N GLU A 277 1.16 -20.30 -15.26
CA GLU A 277 1.55 -21.72 -15.19
C GLU A 277 2.76 -22.03 -16.08
N SER A 278 2.87 -21.41 -17.26
CA SER A 278 4.00 -21.64 -18.17
C SER A 278 5.31 -21.08 -17.62
N ASP A 279 5.25 -19.93 -16.92
CA ASP A 279 6.40 -19.40 -16.19
C ASP A 279 6.83 -20.38 -15.06
N PHE A 280 5.85 -20.96 -14.34
CA PHE A 280 6.12 -21.90 -13.26
C PHE A 280 6.77 -23.19 -13.77
N GLU A 281 6.26 -23.77 -14.85
CA GLU A 281 6.87 -24.93 -15.50
C GLU A 281 8.30 -24.64 -15.98
N THR A 282 8.52 -23.45 -16.54
CA THR A 282 9.84 -22.96 -16.96
C THR A 282 10.79 -22.90 -15.78
N ILE A 283 10.38 -22.34 -14.63
CA ILE A 283 11.21 -22.26 -13.43
C ILE A 283 11.58 -23.65 -12.91
N LEU A 284 10.64 -24.58 -12.91
CA LEU A 284 10.84 -25.95 -12.44
C LEU A 284 11.79 -26.76 -13.33
N SER A 285 11.71 -26.59 -14.65
CA SER A 285 12.53 -27.33 -15.63
C SER A 285 13.90 -26.72 -15.88
N LYS A 286 14.11 -25.45 -15.45
CA LYS A 286 15.32 -24.68 -15.76
C LYS A 286 16.53 -25.20 -14.97
N GLU A 287 17.64 -25.42 -15.67
CA GLU A 287 18.91 -25.78 -15.04
C GLU A 287 19.38 -24.73 -14.05
N GLU A 288 19.90 -25.15 -12.90
CA GLU A 288 20.39 -24.26 -11.83
C GLU A 288 21.41 -23.22 -12.34
N SER A 289 22.28 -23.62 -13.28
CA SER A 289 23.29 -22.75 -13.88
C SER A 289 22.74 -21.62 -14.75
N LYS A 290 21.47 -21.70 -15.14
CA LYS A 290 20.78 -20.75 -16.02
C LYS A 290 19.74 -19.90 -15.28
N LYS A 291 19.46 -20.20 -14.00
CA LYS A 291 18.47 -19.46 -13.22
C LYS A 291 18.88 -18.02 -12.99
N THR A 292 17.92 -17.13 -13.10
CA THR A 292 18.04 -15.70 -12.79
C THR A 292 17.59 -15.46 -11.36
N LEU A 293 18.43 -14.85 -10.54
CA LEU A 293 18.14 -14.60 -9.13
C LEU A 293 18.15 -13.10 -8.83
N SER A 294 17.13 -12.64 -8.11
CA SER A 294 17.07 -11.26 -7.64
C SER A 294 17.45 -11.14 -6.18
N PHE A 295 18.17 -10.06 -5.87
CA PHE A 295 18.62 -9.70 -4.53
C PHE A 295 18.09 -8.31 -4.18
N LEU A 296 17.28 -8.24 -3.14
CA LEU A 296 16.60 -7.01 -2.68
C LEU A 296 17.01 -6.72 -1.23
N PRO A 297 18.13 -6.02 -0.99
CA PRO A 297 18.65 -5.80 0.36
C PRO A 297 17.89 -4.73 1.16
N GLY A 298 16.78 -4.22 0.63
CA GLY A 298 15.97 -3.16 1.23
C GLY A 298 16.30 -1.78 0.71
N SER A 299 15.61 -0.79 1.26
CA SER A 299 15.74 0.63 0.85
C SER A 299 16.51 1.47 1.86
N ARG A 300 16.57 1.05 3.13
CA ARG A 300 17.20 1.81 4.21
C ARG A 300 18.69 1.46 4.33
N ARG A 301 19.52 2.49 4.57
CA ARG A 301 20.98 2.32 4.76
C ARG A 301 21.36 1.20 5.75
N SER A 302 20.61 1.07 6.85
CA SER A 302 20.90 0.07 7.88
C SER A 302 20.61 -1.36 7.43
N GLU A 303 19.60 -1.58 6.59
CA GLU A 303 19.23 -2.86 6.01
C GLU A 303 20.27 -3.28 4.96
N ILE A 304 20.53 -2.38 4.01
CA ILE A 304 21.48 -2.58 2.92
C ILE A 304 22.86 -2.97 3.45
N LYS A 305 23.41 -2.18 4.40
CA LYS A 305 24.76 -2.43 4.96
C LYS A 305 24.89 -3.78 5.67
N ARG A 306 23.79 -4.34 6.17
CA ARG A 306 23.78 -5.64 6.86
C ARG A 306 23.56 -6.81 5.94
N LEU A 307 22.74 -6.65 4.89
CA LEU A 307 22.38 -7.72 3.99
C LEU A 307 23.34 -7.86 2.81
N MET A 308 23.91 -6.76 2.30
CA MET A 308 24.82 -6.84 1.14
C MET A 308 26.03 -7.72 1.34
N PRO A 309 26.72 -7.76 2.50
CA PRO A 309 27.82 -8.72 2.73
C PRO A 309 27.35 -10.16 2.58
N VAL A 310 26.19 -10.50 3.17
CA VAL A 310 25.60 -11.85 3.08
C VAL A 310 25.17 -12.17 1.65
N PHE A 311 24.56 -11.22 0.95
CA PHE A 311 24.09 -11.43 -0.42
C PHE A 311 25.25 -11.56 -1.41
N ARG A 312 26.36 -10.85 -1.23
CA ARG A 312 27.57 -11.05 -2.04
C ARG A 312 28.16 -12.46 -1.86
N GLU A 313 28.29 -12.90 -0.61
CA GLU A 313 28.77 -14.26 -0.31
C GLU A 313 27.80 -15.31 -0.87
N LEU A 314 26.50 -15.13 -0.67
CA LEU A 314 25.47 -16.04 -1.18
C LEU A 314 25.50 -16.12 -2.72
N ALA A 315 25.69 -14.99 -3.39
CA ALA A 315 25.73 -14.92 -4.85
C ALA A 315 26.84 -15.74 -5.49
N LEU A 316 27.92 -16.03 -4.77
CA LEU A 316 29.03 -16.89 -5.26
C LEU A 316 28.59 -18.33 -5.49
N ASN A 317 27.52 -18.80 -4.85
CA ASN A 317 27.00 -20.15 -5.03
C ASN A 317 26.22 -20.34 -6.32
N PHE A 318 25.91 -19.27 -7.06
CA PHE A 318 25.07 -19.31 -8.26
C PHE A 318 25.86 -18.94 -9.50
N LYS A 319 25.65 -19.68 -10.60
CA LYS A 319 26.29 -19.40 -11.91
C LYS A 319 25.46 -18.48 -12.79
N GLY A 320 24.13 -18.49 -12.63
CA GLY A 320 23.21 -17.71 -13.45
C GLY A 320 23.26 -16.20 -13.24
N GLU A 321 22.37 -15.49 -13.93
CA GLU A 321 22.25 -14.01 -13.82
C GLU A 321 21.84 -13.61 -12.39
N LYS A 322 22.51 -12.61 -11.82
CA LYS A 322 22.22 -12.05 -10.51
C LYS A 322 21.79 -10.61 -10.68
N ILE A 323 20.56 -10.31 -10.29
CA ILE A 323 19.96 -8.96 -10.38
C ILE A 323 19.99 -8.35 -8.98
N LEU A 324 20.53 -7.15 -8.86
CA LEU A 324 20.44 -6.34 -7.64
C LEU A 324 19.40 -5.24 -7.86
N CYS A 325 18.29 -5.32 -7.13
CA CYS A 325 17.27 -4.29 -7.16
C CYS A 325 17.63 -3.14 -6.22
N VAL A 326 17.76 -1.95 -6.79
CA VAL A 326 18.13 -0.72 -6.10
C VAL A 326 17.02 0.30 -6.30
N PRO A 327 16.42 0.85 -5.23
CA PRO A 327 15.45 1.95 -5.36
C PRO A 327 16.05 3.14 -6.13
N PRO A 328 15.30 3.81 -7.03
CA PRO A 328 15.82 4.90 -7.86
C PRO A 328 16.53 6.00 -7.08
N PHE A 329 16.01 6.36 -5.89
CA PHE A 329 16.60 7.40 -5.02
C PHE A 329 17.93 6.99 -4.37
N ASN A 330 18.29 5.70 -4.38
CA ASN A 330 19.58 5.21 -3.88
C ASN A 330 20.64 5.06 -4.99
N LEU A 331 20.25 5.17 -6.27
CA LEU A 331 21.16 4.92 -7.41
C LEU A 331 22.36 5.84 -7.42
N ALA A 332 22.15 7.13 -7.11
CA ALA A 332 23.26 8.12 -7.03
C ALA A 332 24.26 7.83 -5.89
N ARG A 333 23.90 6.95 -4.96
CA ARG A 333 24.72 6.56 -3.80
C ARG A 333 25.03 5.07 -3.79
N LEU A 334 25.06 4.43 -4.97
CA LEU A 334 25.20 2.98 -5.11
C LEU A 334 26.43 2.46 -4.36
N ASP A 335 27.62 2.98 -4.65
CA ASP A 335 28.87 2.51 -4.05
C ASP A 335 28.92 2.75 -2.53
N GLU A 336 28.39 3.89 -2.08
CA GLU A 336 28.36 4.23 -0.64
C GLU A 336 27.47 3.26 0.17
N LEU A 337 26.29 2.92 -0.38
CA LEU A 337 25.29 2.15 0.32
C LEU A 337 25.45 0.65 0.13
N TYR A 338 25.68 0.22 -1.11
CA TYR A 338 25.70 -1.20 -1.49
C TYR A 338 27.14 -1.78 -1.56
N GLY A 339 28.18 -0.91 -1.66
CA GLY A 339 29.58 -1.32 -1.78
C GLY A 339 29.83 -1.99 -3.14
N ASP A 340 30.73 -2.98 -3.17
CA ASP A 340 31.03 -3.71 -4.41
C ASP A 340 29.82 -4.46 -4.94
N THR A 341 29.37 -4.07 -6.14
CA THR A 341 28.25 -4.67 -6.88
C THR A 341 28.69 -5.51 -8.07
N LYS A 342 30.00 -5.79 -8.20
CA LYS A 342 30.52 -6.66 -9.27
C LYS A 342 29.82 -8.02 -9.25
N GLY A 343 29.46 -8.51 -10.42
CA GLY A 343 28.73 -9.78 -10.57
C GLY A 343 27.21 -9.64 -10.45
N PHE A 344 26.68 -8.44 -10.13
CA PHE A 344 25.26 -8.15 -10.17
C PHE A 344 24.92 -7.21 -11.33
N LYS A 345 23.78 -7.45 -11.95
CA LYS A 345 23.13 -6.50 -12.85
C LYS A 345 22.22 -5.60 -12.01
N VAL A 346 22.61 -4.33 -11.87
CA VAL A 346 21.83 -3.35 -11.11
C VAL A 346 20.63 -2.88 -11.91
N VAL A 347 19.44 -2.92 -11.28
CA VAL A 347 18.18 -2.46 -11.87
C VAL A 347 17.37 -1.66 -10.86
N THR A 348 16.48 -0.79 -11.35
CA THR A 348 15.64 0.08 -10.50
C THR A 348 14.16 -0.28 -10.55
N ASN A 349 13.73 -1.10 -11.49
CA ASN A 349 12.35 -1.56 -11.62
C ASN A 349 12.18 -2.92 -10.92
N THR A 350 11.74 -2.89 -9.67
CA THR A 350 11.56 -4.10 -8.84
C THR A 350 10.53 -5.08 -9.40
N PRO A 351 9.29 -4.66 -9.79
CA PRO A 351 8.31 -5.58 -10.35
C PRO A 351 8.81 -6.30 -11.60
N GLN A 352 9.46 -5.58 -12.53
CA GLN A 352 10.02 -6.17 -13.74
C GLN A 352 11.16 -7.14 -13.44
N ALA A 353 12.02 -6.81 -12.47
CA ALA A 353 13.09 -7.71 -12.02
C ALA A 353 12.52 -9.00 -11.43
N LEU A 354 11.52 -8.88 -10.57
CA LEU A 354 10.85 -10.04 -9.96
C LEU A 354 10.15 -10.90 -11.01
N LYS A 355 9.43 -10.30 -11.97
CA LYS A 355 8.80 -11.06 -13.07
C LYS A 355 9.84 -11.86 -13.88
N LYS A 356 11.02 -11.28 -14.11
CA LYS A 356 12.12 -11.94 -14.85
C LYS A 356 12.83 -13.02 -14.03
N SER A 357 12.82 -12.94 -12.72
CA SER A 357 13.61 -13.82 -11.85
C SER A 357 12.94 -15.14 -11.58
N ASP A 358 13.74 -16.20 -11.53
CA ASP A 358 13.30 -17.54 -11.16
C ASP A 358 13.22 -17.71 -9.63
N PHE A 359 13.99 -16.89 -8.88
CA PHE A 359 14.00 -16.86 -7.43
C PHE A 359 14.49 -15.50 -6.90
N ALA A 360 14.14 -15.16 -5.65
CA ALA A 360 14.59 -13.92 -5.03
C ALA A 360 14.98 -14.08 -3.55
N PHE A 361 15.94 -13.26 -3.10
CA PHE A 361 16.30 -13.06 -1.69
C PHE A 361 15.95 -11.63 -1.31
N ILE A 362 15.00 -11.47 -0.37
CA ILE A 362 14.32 -10.19 -0.16
C ILE A 362 14.39 -9.76 1.29
N CYS A 363 14.79 -8.50 1.53
CA CYS A 363 14.62 -7.84 2.82
C CYS A 363 13.13 -7.66 3.14
N SER A 364 12.78 -7.76 4.43
CA SER A 364 11.40 -7.53 4.87
C SER A 364 10.90 -6.15 4.43
N GLY A 365 9.69 -6.10 3.87
CA GLY A 365 9.03 -4.89 3.38
C GLY A 365 7.98 -5.21 2.31
N THR A 366 7.47 -4.19 1.63
CA THR A 366 6.43 -4.29 0.58
C THR A 366 6.85 -5.22 -0.57
N ALA A 367 8.16 -5.26 -0.89
CA ALA A 367 8.71 -6.09 -1.95
C ALA A 367 8.47 -7.61 -1.74
N THR A 368 8.29 -8.06 -0.49
CA THR A 368 7.94 -9.47 -0.21
C THR A 368 6.53 -9.81 -0.68
N LEU A 369 5.58 -8.88 -0.51
CA LEU A 369 4.23 -9.07 -1.01
C LEU A 369 4.18 -8.89 -2.54
N GLU A 370 4.95 -7.96 -3.11
CA GLU A 370 5.10 -7.84 -4.57
C GLU A 370 5.61 -9.15 -5.18
N ALA A 371 6.68 -9.75 -4.61
CA ALA A 371 7.23 -11.03 -5.08
C ALA A 371 6.19 -12.15 -5.00
N ALA A 372 5.47 -12.25 -3.88
CA ALA A 372 4.40 -13.22 -3.69
C ALA A 372 3.30 -13.07 -4.74
N LEU A 373 2.82 -11.84 -4.99
CA LEU A 373 1.75 -11.57 -5.93
C LEU A 373 2.19 -11.74 -7.39
N ILE A 374 3.41 -11.33 -7.74
CA ILE A 374 3.98 -11.59 -9.06
C ILE A 374 4.11 -13.10 -9.29
N GLY A 375 4.32 -13.89 -8.26
CA GLY A 375 4.55 -15.33 -8.32
C GLY A 375 6.03 -15.70 -8.41
N THR A 376 6.93 -14.84 -7.89
CA THR A 376 8.36 -15.12 -7.83
C THR A 376 8.70 -15.79 -6.51
N PRO A 377 9.17 -17.05 -6.49
CA PRO A 377 9.60 -17.73 -5.27
C PRO A 377 10.69 -16.95 -4.55
N PHE A 378 10.63 -16.89 -3.22
CA PHE A 378 11.60 -16.10 -2.46
C PHE A 378 11.83 -16.58 -1.04
N ILE A 379 12.95 -16.14 -0.48
CA ILE A 379 13.28 -16.23 0.93
C ILE A 379 13.36 -14.83 1.50
N LEU A 380 12.69 -14.59 2.64
CA LEU A 380 12.79 -13.34 3.37
C LEU A 380 14.01 -13.38 4.30
N ALA A 381 14.85 -12.35 4.25
CA ALA A 381 16.01 -12.17 5.12
C ALA A 381 15.97 -10.80 5.80
N TYR A 382 16.01 -10.75 7.14
CA TYR A 382 15.96 -9.49 7.87
C TYR A 382 16.99 -9.42 8.99
N LYS A 383 17.84 -8.37 8.94
CA LYS A 383 18.83 -8.03 9.97
C LYS A 383 18.58 -6.59 10.48
N ALA A 384 18.07 -6.47 11.70
CA ALA A 384 17.81 -5.20 12.36
C ALA A 384 18.94 -4.75 13.29
N LYS A 385 18.95 -3.47 13.71
CA LYS A 385 19.74 -3.01 14.86
C LYS A 385 19.14 -3.55 16.16
N ALA A 386 19.95 -3.70 17.21
CA ALA A 386 19.48 -4.15 18.53
C ALA A 386 18.31 -3.31 19.09
N ILE A 387 18.25 -2.02 18.75
CA ILE A 387 17.12 -1.11 19.09
C ILE A 387 15.84 -1.46 18.32
N ASP A 388 15.96 -1.93 17.09
CA ASP A 388 14.81 -2.35 16.28
C ASP A 388 14.25 -3.70 16.77
N VAL A 389 15.06 -4.47 17.52
CA VAL A 389 14.62 -5.68 18.24
C VAL A 389 13.62 -5.35 19.35
N PHE A 390 13.68 -4.14 19.92
CA PHE A 390 12.65 -3.70 20.87
C PHE A 390 11.30 -3.48 20.19
N ILE A 391 11.32 -2.94 18.96
CA ILE A 391 10.12 -2.85 18.12
C ILE A 391 9.66 -4.25 17.69
N ALA A 392 10.59 -5.13 17.32
CA ALA A 392 10.28 -6.52 17.02
C ALA A 392 9.64 -7.26 18.23
N ARG A 393 9.96 -6.91 19.48
CA ARG A 393 9.27 -7.44 20.67
C ARG A 393 7.81 -6.98 20.77
N LEU A 394 7.43 -5.84 20.18
CA LEU A 394 6.03 -5.45 19.98
C LEU A 394 5.33 -6.33 18.93
N PHE A 395 6.09 -6.82 17.94
CA PHE A 395 5.65 -7.81 16.95
C PHE A 395 5.79 -9.28 17.43
N VAL A 396 6.29 -9.52 18.63
CA VAL A 396 6.48 -10.87 19.23
C VAL A 396 5.17 -11.69 19.36
N ARG A 397 4.02 -11.08 19.15
CA ARG A 397 2.74 -11.81 19.02
C ARG A 397 2.46 -12.36 17.63
N LEU A 398 3.24 -11.95 16.64
CA LEU A 398 3.11 -12.47 15.27
C LEU A 398 4.14 -13.57 15.05
N LYS A 399 3.69 -14.67 14.47
CA LYS A 399 4.56 -15.79 14.10
C LYS A 399 5.54 -15.40 12.98
N HIS A 400 5.12 -14.51 12.08
CA HIS A 400 5.85 -14.05 10.90
C HIS A 400 6.00 -12.54 10.83
N ILE A 401 7.01 -12.05 10.08
CA ILE A 401 7.23 -10.63 9.83
C ILE A 401 6.94 -10.21 8.38
N GLY A 402 6.89 -11.16 7.45
CA GLY A 402 6.53 -10.94 6.05
C GLY A 402 5.02 -10.87 5.88
N LEU A 403 4.53 -9.84 5.16
CA LEU A 403 3.09 -9.64 4.96
C LEU A 403 2.41 -10.84 4.32
N ALA A 404 3.06 -11.52 3.37
CA ALA A 404 2.49 -12.70 2.72
C ALA A 404 2.22 -13.84 3.72
N ASN A 405 3.17 -14.14 4.61
CA ASN A 405 2.98 -15.15 5.65
C ASN A 405 1.96 -14.73 6.70
N ILE A 406 1.94 -13.44 7.10
CA ILE A 406 0.92 -12.91 8.01
C ILE A 406 -0.48 -13.11 7.41
N MET A 407 -0.66 -12.87 6.12
CA MET A 407 -1.93 -13.10 5.44
C MET A 407 -2.30 -14.59 5.40
N CYS A 408 -1.33 -15.47 5.19
CA CYS A 408 -1.53 -16.92 5.27
C CYS A 408 -1.96 -17.34 6.68
N ASP A 409 -1.32 -16.81 7.74
CA ASP A 409 -1.68 -17.09 9.14
C ASP A 409 -3.14 -16.69 9.42
N PHE A 410 -3.56 -15.47 9.05
CA PHE A 410 -4.94 -15.01 9.22
C PHE A 410 -5.97 -15.82 8.40
N ALA A 411 -5.52 -16.42 7.30
CA ALA A 411 -6.34 -17.31 6.48
C ALA A 411 -6.28 -18.80 6.93
N GLY A 412 -5.56 -19.12 8.02
CA GLY A 412 -5.40 -20.48 8.52
C GLY A 412 -4.58 -21.39 7.58
N LYS A 413 -3.65 -20.81 6.81
CA LYS A 413 -2.75 -21.51 5.89
C LYS A 413 -1.33 -21.58 6.45
N SER A 414 -0.52 -22.56 5.98
CA SER A 414 0.90 -22.61 6.23
C SER A 414 1.64 -21.45 5.56
N GLU A 415 2.86 -21.17 6.03
CA GLU A 415 3.72 -20.11 5.47
C GLU A 415 3.92 -20.27 3.96
N LEU A 416 3.98 -19.13 3.25
CA LEU A 416 4.24 -19.08 1.81
C LEU A 416 5.73 -19.21 1.51
N ASN A 417 6.56 -18.59 2.34
CA ASN A 417 8.01 -18.48 2.14
C ASN A 417 8.77 -18.62 3.46
N PRO A 418 9.98 -19.17 3.46
CA PRO A 418 10.86 -19.16 4.63
C PRO A 418 11.27 -17.75 5.05
N GLU A 419 11.36 -17.50 6.37
CA GLU A 419 11.83 -16.25 6.95
C GLU A 419 13.06 -16.50 7.83
N PHE A 420 14.15 -15.77 7.55
CA PHE A 420 15.38 -15.79 8.32
C PHE A 420 15.60 -14.47 9.01
N LEU A 421 15.81 -14.51 10.32
CA LEU A 421 15.91 -13.32 11.17
C LEU A 421 17.26 -13.26 11.88
N GLN A 422 17.83 -12.05 11.95
CA GLN A 422 19.01 -11.75 12.76
C GLN A 422 20.21 -12.69 12.49
N ASN A 423 20.56 -13.54 13.47
CA ASN A 423 21.72 -14.43 13.40
C ASN A 423 21.52 -15.61 12.45
N GLU A 424 20.28 -15.94 12.12
CA GLU A 424 19.96 -16.99 11.14
C GLU A 424 20.29 -16.55 9.71
N VAL A 425 20.37 -15.24 9.46
CA VAL A 425 20.70 -14.69 8.14
C VAL A 425 22.19 -14.85 7.87
N SER A 426 22.55 -15.93 7.18
CA SER A 426 23.89 -16.22 6.67
C SER A 426 23.80 -16.76 5.25
N ALA A 427 24.87 -16.59 4.45
CA ALA A 427 24.91 -17.13 3.09
C ALA A 427 24.65 -18.65 3.07
N LYS A 428 25.22 -19.38 4.04
CA LYS A 428 25.03 -20.83 4.19
C LYS A 428 23.56 -21.17 4.41
N ASN A 429 22.90 -20.57 5.41
CA ASN A 429 21.52 -20.92 5.76
C ASN A 429 20.55 -20.56 4.62
N LEU A 430 20.75 -19.40 3.97
CA LEU A 430 19.91 -18.97 2.84
C LEU A 430 20.09 -19.90 1.64
N PHE A 431 21.33 -20.37 1.37
CA PHE A 431 21.58 -21.32 0.30
C PHE A 431 20.98 -22.71 0.58
N GLU A 432 21.09 -23.19 1.81
CA GLU A 432 20.48 -24.45 2.23
C GLU A 432 18.95 -24.40 2.12
N ALA A 433 18.33 -23.27 2.52
CA ALA A 433 16.89 -23.08 2.39
C ALA A 433 16.45 -23.00 0.92
N TYR A 434 17.21 -22.32 0.08
CA TYR A 434 16.98 -22.30 -1.36
C TYR A 434 16.98 -23.71 -1.97
N ARG A 435 17.95 -24.55 -1.60
CA ARG A 435 18.05 -25.94 -2.10
C ARG A 435 16.90 -26.84 -1.66
N LYS A 436 16.26 -26.52 -0.54
CA LYS A 436 15.13 -27.27 0.03
C LYS A 436 13.77 -26.63 -0.29
N PHE A 437 13.78 -25.56 -1.08
CA PHE A 437 12.56 -24.78 -1.34
C PHE A 437 11.54 -25.60 -2.15
N ASP A 438 10.32 -25.68 -1.65
CA ASP A 438 9.22 -26.33 -2.37
C ASP A 438 8.56 -25.32 -3.32
N PHE A 439 8.99 -25.32 -4.57
CA PHE A 439 8.47 -24.43 -5.60
C PHE A 439 7.00 -24.74 -5.92
N LYS A 440 6.59 -26.01 -5.90
CA LYS A 440 5.22 -26.39 -6.24
C LYS A 440 4.24 -25.88 -5.17
N GLU A 441 4.56 -26.15 -3.90
CA GLU A 441 3.75 -25.64 -2.78
C GLU A 441 3.65 -24.13 -2.80
N PHE A 442 4.74 -23.42 -3.14
CA PHE A 442 4.72 -21.95 -3.29
C PHE A 442 3.74 -21.51 -4.37
N PHE A 443 3.75 -22.10 -5.55
CA PHE A 443 2.87 -21.69 -6.65
C PHE A 443 1.40 -21.94 -6.34
N ASP A 444 1.08 -23.05 -5.69
CA ASP A 444 -0.29 -23.34 -5.22
C ASP A 444 -0.78 -22.25 -4.25
N LYS A 445 0.07 -21.81 -3.33
CA LYS A 445 -0.25 -20.75 -2.37
C LYS A 445 -0.34 -19.36 -2.98
N VAL A 446 0.42 -19.05 -4.04
CA VAL A 446 0.34 -17.78 -4.78
C VAL A 446 -1.06 -17.59 -5.36
N SER A 447 -1.63 -18.61 -5.98
CA SER A 447 -2.99 -18.56 -6.54
C SER A 447 -4.03 -18.31 -5.44
N PHE A 448 -3.89 -18.98 -4.28
CA PHE A 448 -4.71 -18.70 -3.11
C PHE A 448 -4.57 -17.24 -2.65
N LEU A 449 -3.34 -16.71 -2.50
CA LEU A 449 -3.09 -15.36 -2.00
C LEU A 449 -3.71 -14.28 -2.91
N LYS A 450 -3.60 -14.43 -4.24
CA LYS A 450 -4.22 -13.52 -5.22
C LYS A 450 -5.75 -13.49 -5.07
N ASN A 451 -6.37 -14.66 -4.93
CA ASN A 451 -7.82 -14.77 -4.73
C ASN A 451 -8.26 -14.21 -3.37
N TYR A 452 -7.46 -14.41 -2.32
CA TYR A 452 -7.73 -13.90 -0.98
C TYR A 452 -7.68 -12.37 -0.93
N LEU A 453 -6.70 -11.75 -1.59
CA LEU A 453 -6.51 -10.29 -1.61
C LEU A 453 -7.39 -9.55 -2.62
N ARG A 454 -7.86 -10.19 -3.68
CA ARG A 454 -8.76 -9.69 -4.73
C ARG A 454 -8.28 -8.41 -5.44
N PHE A 455 -8.56 -8.35 -6.72
CA PHE A 455 -8.42 -7.16 -7.55
C PHE A 455 -9.56 -6.17 -7.31
N GLY A 456 -9.41 -4.94 -7.83
CA GLY A 456 -10.46 -3.95 -7.92
C GLY A 456 -10.49 -2.95 -6.77
N SER A 457 -9.42 -2.84 -5.98
CA SER A 457 -9.31 -1.90 -4.87
C SER A 457 -9.60 -0.46 -5.32
N ALA A 458 -8.91 0.01 -6.34
CA ALA A 458 -9.07 1.35 -6.89
C ALA A 458 -10.51 1.61 -7.37
N LYS A 459 -11.13 0.64 -8.05
CA LYS A 459 -12.51 0.73 -8.52
C LYS A 459 -13.51 0.78 -7.38
N ASN A 460 -13.32 -0.05 -6.35
CA ASN A 460 -14.22 -0.07 -5.19
C ASN A 460 -14.13 1.23 -4.37
N VAL A 461 -12.92 1.80 -4.19
CA VAL A 461 -12.77 3.12 -3.55
C VAL A 461 -13.39 4.23 -4.41
N ALA A 462 -13.25 4.17 -5.74
CA ALA A 462 -13.91 5.10 -6.65
C ALA A 462 -15.45 5.07 -6.50
N LYS A 463 -16.05 3.89 -6.33
CA LYS A 463 -17.48 3.75 -6.02
C LYS A 463 -17.86 4.34 -4.68
N MET A 464 -17.03 4.16 -3.65
CA MET A 464 -17.24 4.81 -2.36
C MET A 464 -17.23 6.35 -2.48
N LEU A 465 -16.33 6.91 -3.31
CA LEU A 465 -16.29 8.35 -3.59
C LEU A 465 -17.52 8.84 -4.34
N ALA A 466 -18.07 8.04 -5.24
CA ALA A 466 -19.24 8.39 -6.04
C ALA A 466 -20.56 8.34 -5.25
N ASN A 467 -20.65 7.45 -4.25
CA ASN A 467 -21.83 7.31 -3.42
C ASN A 467 -21.98 8.54 -2.52
N LYS A 468 -22.97 9.35 -2.85
CA LYS A 468 -23.44 10.44 -1.96
C LYS A 468 -24.22 9.77 -0.83
N GLY A 469 -23.67 9.76 0.38
CA GLY A 469 -24.34 9.23 1.57
C GLY A 469 -25.68 9.90 1.87
#